data_2f9c3260ea72e86312e684e0e1674a62
#
_entry.id   2f9c3260ea72e86312e684e0e1674a62
#
_cell.length_a   1.000
_cell.length_b   1.000
_cell.length_c   1.000
_cell.angle_alpha   90.00
_cell.angle_beta   90.00
_cell.angle_gamma   90.00
#
_symmetry.space_group_name_H-M   'P 1'
#
loop_
_entity.id
_entity.type
_entity.pdbx_description
1 polymer ?
#
loop_
_entity_poly.entity_id
_entity_poly.type
_entity_poly.pdbx_seq_one_letter_code
_entity_poly.pdbx_strand_id
1 'polypeptide(L)'
;VLHAGGKFGGGGYAVSGGLHGVGISVVNALSKKVITEVHRQGYSWHISFANGGIPDGPLRRGKASQKTGTIQTFYPDPEIFETVEFDFETLRARFQQMAFLNKGLTISLTDERDQFEGGDEVAEEEDEKDKVLPLNRVGANSEGHRTVTYRYDNGLFDYVHFLNAGSKTVINEDIIYFEAEDTVRHMALEVAMQWTGSYKESVHSYANTINTHEGGTHEEGFRAALTSLVNRYARENKLLRDKDDNLVLSGTFTPQEFFAETVDMNLDDYISIISAPTADKPFNHTYTV
;
A
#
# COMPACT_ATOMS: atom_id res chain seq x y z
N VAL A 1 -8.99 -19.86 19.57
CA VAL A 1 -8.03 -19.57 18.52
C VAL A 1 -8.12 -18.09 18.19
N LEU A 2 -6.98 -17.39 18.16
CA LEU A 2 -6.92 -15.98 17.77
C LEU A 2 -7.03 -15.90 16.23
N HIS A 3 -8.06 -15.23 15.72
CA HIS A 3 -8.22 -15.04 14.28
C HIS A 3 -8.95 -13.71 13.96
N ALA A 4 -8.77 -13.22 12.73
CA ALA A 4 -9.40 -11.98 12.27
C ALA A 4 -10.77 -12.23 11.62
N GLY A 5 -11.69 -12.83 12.35
CA GLY A 5 -13.04 -13.22 11.86
C GLY A 5 -13.94 -12.06 11.43
N GLY A 6 -13.65 -10.83 11.85
CA GLY A 6 -14.39 -9.64 11.44
C GLY A 6 -14.30 -9.29 9.95
N LYS A 7 -13.40 -9.95 9.19
CA LYS A 7 -13.27 -9.83 7.74
C LYS A 7 -14.42 -10.52 6.98
N PHE A 8 -15.08 -11.47 7.61
CA PHE A 8 -16.09 -12.32 6.98
C PHE A 8 -17.50 -11.93 7.46
N GLY A 9 -18.24 -11.27 6.64
CA GLY A 9 -19.68 -11.12 6.84
C GLY A 9 -20.13 -10.02 7.78
N GLY A 10 -20.01 -8.78 7.42
CA GLY A 10 -20.65 -7.74 8.21
C GLY A 10 -20.28 -6.29 7.94
N GLY A 11 -19.79 -5.94 6.77
CA GLY A 11 -19.62 -4.52 6.40
C GLY A 11 -18.61 -3.73 7.26
N GLY A 12 -17.81 -4.41 8.08
CA GLY A 12 -16.82 -3.75 8.93
C GLY A 12 -15.54 -3.33 8.22
N TYR A 13 -15.29 -3.91 7.04
CA TYR A 13 -14.12 -3.63 6.24
C TYR A 13 -14.51 -3.58 4.76
N ALA A 14 -14.31 -2.44 4.11
CA ALA A 14 -14.52 -2.29 2.67
C ALA A 14 -13.41 -3.03 1.89
N VAL A 15 -12.17 -2.97 2.38
CA VAL A 15 -11.00 -3.66 1.84
C VAL A 15 -10.22 -4.32 2.98
N SER A 16 -9.71 -5.52 2.76
CA SER A 16 -8.82 -6.17 3.71
C SER A 16 -7.67 -6.88 3.00
N GLY A 17 -6.43 -6.59 3.40
CA GLY A 17 -5.28 -7.39 3.00
C GLY A 17 -5.39 -8.82 3.54
N GLY A 18 -5.15 -9.81 2.66
CA GLY A 18 -5.25 -11.24 2.99
C GLY A 18 -6.67 -11.80 2.94
N LEU A 19 -6.79 -13.02 2.42
CA LEU A 19 -8.05 -13.65 2.06
C LEU A 19 -8.63 -14.56 3.17
N HIS A 20 -7.83 -14.97 4.16
CA HIS A 20 -8.20 -16.09 5.04
C HIS A 20 -8.42 -15.68 6.51
N GLY A 21 -8.11 -14.43 6.90
CA GLY A 21 -8.22 -13.97 8.29
C GLY A 21 -7.26 -14.66 9.28
N VAL A 22 -6.24 -15.35 8.77
CA VAL A 22 -5.32 -16.18 9.57
C VAL A 22 -3.98 -15.51 9.88
N GLY A 23 -3.71 -14.30 9.39
CA GLY A 23 -2.42 -13.63 9.62
C GLY A 23 -2.03 -13.56 11.09
N ILE A 24 -2.94 -13.10 11.95
CA ILE A 24 -2.69 -13.07 13.40
C ILE A 24 -2.56 -14.47 14.02
N SER A 25 -3.20 -15.48 13.45
CA SER A 25 -3.06 -16.87 13.90
C SER A 25 -1.67 -17.40 13.58
N VAL A 26 -1.10 -17.03 12.43
CA VAL A 26 0.28 -17.38 12.05
C VAL A 26 1.28 -16.67 12.95
N VAL A 27 1.12 -15.36 13.20
CA VAL A 27 1.97 -14.63 14.16
C VAL A 27 1.95 -15.32 15.53
N ASN A 28 0.76 -15.72 16.00
CA ASN A 28 0.62 -16.42 17.27
C ASN A 28 1.32 -17.81 17.28
N ALA A 29 1.20 -18.57 16.19
CA ALA A 29 1.83 -19.88 16.06
C ALA A 29 3.37 -19.81 15.99
N LEU A 30 3.90 -18.73 15.42
CA LEU A 30 5.35 -18.51 15.25
C LEU A 30 5.96 -17.69 16.41
N SER A 31 5.22 -17.45 17.47
CA SER A 31 5.66 -16.66 18.61
C SER A 31 5.80 -17.51 19.87
N LYS A 32 6.88 -17.27 20.63
CA LYS A 32 7.06 -17.78 21.98
C LYS A 32 5.97 -17.26 22.92
N LYS A 33 5.55 -16.00 22.70
CA LYS A 33 4.51 -15.35 23.48
C LYS A 33 3.78 -14.29 22.66
N VAL A 34 2.46 -14.22 22.84
CA VAL A 34 1.62 -13.15 22.29
C VAL A 34 0.73 -12.61 23.39
N ILE A 35 0.59 -11.28 23.46
CA ILE A 35 -0.30 -10.59 24.38
C ILE A 35 -1.22 -9.71 23.53
N THR A 36 -2.52 -9.89 23.73
CA THR A 36 -3.56 -9.11 23.07
C THR A 36 -4.33 -8.30 24.08
N GLU A 37 -4.35 -6.98 23.90
CA GLU A 37 -5.21 -6.07 24.65
C GLU A 37 -6.16 -5.38 23.68
N VAL A 38 -7.46 -5.42 23.98
CA VAL A 38 -8.52 -4.81 23.17
C VAL A 38 -9.29 -3.81 24.00
N HIS A 39 -9.38 -2.58 23.54
CA HIS A 39 -10.23 -1.54 24.12
C HIS A 39 -11.55 -1.49 23.35
N ARG A 40 -12.63 -1.95 23.97
CA ARG A 40 -13.96 -2.00 23.36
C ARG A 40 -15.06 -2.02 24.43
N GLN A 41 -16.20 -1.42 24.11
CA GLN A 41 -17.41 -1.44 24.97
C GLN A 41 -17.16 -0.89 26.39
N GLY A 42 -16.35 0.15 26.49
CA GLY A 42 -16.06 0.84 27.76
C GLY A 42 -15.03 0.15 28.66
N TYR A 43 -14.38 -0.92 28.20
CA TYR A 43 -13.39 -1.68 28.97
C TYR A 43 -12.18 -2.05 28.13
N SER A 44 -11.04 -2.33 28.82
CA SER A 44 -9.94 -3.12 28.24
C SER A 44 -10.20 -4.62 28.45
N TRP A 45 -9.74 -5.43 27.50
CA TRP A 45 -9.85 -6.89 27.53
C TRP A 45 -8.48 -7.48 27.22
N HIS A 46 -8.06 -8.48 27.97
CA HIS A 46 -6.71 -9.04 27.87
C HIS A 46 -6.75 -10.54 27.72
N ILE A 47 -5.91 -11.05 26.82
CA ILE A 47 -5.60 -12.48 26.69
C ILE A 47 -4.14 -12.62 26.28
N SER A 48 -3.48 -13.67 26.78
CA SER A 48 -2.13 -14.03 26.36
C SER A 48 -2.06 -15.48 25.90
N PHE A 49 -1.06 -15.74 25.07
CA PHE A 49 -0.78 -17.02 24.47
C PHE A 49 0.70 -17.32 24.62
N ALA A 50 1.05 -18.57 24.80
CA ALA A 50 2.41 -19.04 24.87
C ALA A 50 2.63 -20.26 23.96
N ASN A 51 3.89 -20.57 23.69
CA ASN A 51 4.32 -21.81 23.03
C ASN A 51 3.50 -22.16 21.77
N GLY A 52 3.52 -21.27 20.78
CA GLY A 52 2.86 -21.50 19.49
C GLY A 52 1.33 -21.36 19.51
N GLY A 53 0.81 -20.57 20.44
CA GLY A 53 -0.61 -20.19 20.43
C GLY A 53 -1.50 -20.87 21.45
N ILE A 54 -0.94 -21.48 22.49
CA ILE A 54 -1.69 -22.02 23.62
C ILE A 54 -2.13 -20.86 24.51
N PRO A 55 -3.44 -20.66 24.77
CA PRO A 55 -3.90 -19.59 25.65
C PRO A 55 -3.47 -19.86 27.11
N ASP A 56 -2.94 -18.85 27.79
CA ASP A 56 -2.56 -18.90 29.22
C ASP A 56 -3.78 -18.90 30.14
N GLY A 57 -4.96 -18.66 29.62
CA GLY A 57 -6.21 -18.63 30.37
C GLY A 57 -7.35 -17.98 29.56
N PRO A 58 -8.51 -17.78 30.18
CA PRO A 58 -9.64 -17.16 29.50
C PRO A 58 -9.42 -15.66 29.28
N LEU A 59 -10.18 -15.08 28.31
CA LEU A 59 -10.26 -13.65 28.12
C LEU A 59 -10.69 -12.94 29.43
N ARG A 60 -9.92 -11.95 29.86
CA ARG A 60 -10.15 -11.21 31.10
C ARG A 60 -10.56 -9.78 30.81
N ARG A 61 -11.60 -9.31 31.49
CA ARG A 61 -11.96 -7.91 31.52
C ARG A 61 -11.01 -7.14 32.44
N GLY A 62 -10.41 -6.08 31.94
CA GLY A 62 -9.55 -5.18 32.70
C GLY A 62 -10.29 -3.93 33.19
N LYS A 63 -9.60 -2.80 33.15
CA LYS A 63 -10.10 -1.49 33.63
C LYS A 63 -11.12 -0.87 32.66
N ALA A 64 -11.92 0.07 33.17
CA ALA A 64 -12.73 0.94 32.32
C ALA A 64 -11.84 1.74 31.39
N SER A 65 -12.24 1.86 30.11
CA SER A 65 -11.49 2.55 29.07
C SER A 65 -12.43 3.22 28.09
N GLN A 66 -12.17 4.49 27.80
CA GLN A 66 -12.88 5.23 26.73
C GLN A 66 -12.20 5.08 25.38
N LYS A 67 -11.04 4.43 25.32
CA LYS A 67 -10.31 4.17 24.07
C LYS A 67 -11.01 3.09 23.26
N THR A 68 -10.76 3.08 21.96
CA THR A 68 -11.09 1.99 21.04
C THR A 68 -9.82 1.58 20.31
N GLY A 69 -9.63 0.28 20.09
CA GLY A 69 -8.45 -0.22 19.37
C GLY A 69 -7.92 -1.51 19.95
N THR A 70 -6.82 -1.97 19.36
CA THR A 70 -6.13 -3.21 19.74
C THR A 70 -4.64 -2.94 19.89
N ILE A 71 -4.06 -3.46 20.96
CA ILE A 71 -2.62 -3.52 21.17
C ILE A 71 -2.22 -4.98 21.06
N GLN A 72 -1.27 -5.26 20.18
CA GLN A 72 -0.77 -6.61 19.94
C GLN A 72 0.74 -6.63 20.22
N THR A 73 1.15 -7.37 21.25
CA THR A 73 2.56 -7.59 21.55
C THR A 73 2.91 -9.02 21.24
N PHE A 74 3.98 -9.25 20.50
CA PHE A 74 4.44 -10.58 20.18
C PHE A 74 5.97 -10.70 20.30
N TYR A 75 6.41 -11.89 20.65
CA TYR A 75 7.80 -12.24 20.81
C TYR A 75 8.09 -13.41 19.86
N PRO A 76 8.79 -13.18 18.71
CA PRO A 76 9.14 -14.25 17.78
C PRO A 76 9.88 -15.37 18.47
N ASP A 77 9.64 -16.60 18.03
CA ASP A 77 10.28 -17.76 18.65
C ASP A 77 11.68 -17.99 18.04
N PRO A 78 12.77 -17.87 18.83
CA PRO A 78 14.13 -18.08 18.33
C PRO A 78 14.44 -19.55 17.95
N GLU A 79 13.57 -20.50 18.30
CA GLU A 79 13.71 -21.89 17.87
C GLU A 79 13.17 -22.07 16.42
N ILE A 80 12.36 -21.11 15.93
CA ILE A 80 11.78 -21.15 14.59
C ILE A 80 12.53 -20.21 13.62
N PHE A 81 12.90 -19.03 14.10
CA PHE A 81 13.56 -18.01 13.29
C PHE A 81 15.06 -17.98 13.50
N GLU A 82 15.83 -17.87 12.41
CA GLU A 82 17.30 -17.71 12.49
C GLU A 82 17.71 -16.42 13.20
N THR A 83 16.89 -15.37 13.07
CA THR A 83 17.04 -14.11 13.80
C THR A 83 15.67 -13.61 14.26
N VAL A 84 15.65 -13.03 15.45
CA VAL A 84 14.45 -12.37 16.02
C VAL A 84 14.64 -10.85 16.13
N GLU A 85 15.73 -10.33 15.57
CA GLU A 85 16.01 -8.90 15.52
C GLU A 85 15.31 -8.27 14.31
N PHE A 86 14.55 -7.21 14.59
CA PHE A 86 13.87 -6.45 13.55
C PHE A 86 14.81 -5.38 12.99
N ASP A 87 14.87 -5.32 11.66
CA ASP A 87 15.56 -4.25 10.94
C ASP A 87 14.63 -3.06 10.73
N PHE A 88 15.04 -1.89 11.22
CA PHE A 88 14.25 -0.67 11.14
C PHE A 88 13.99 -0.24 9.70
N GLU A 89 15.00 -0.32 8.82
CA GLU A 89 14.86 0.16 7.44
C GLU A 89 13.91 -0.72 6.62
N THR A 90 13.96 -2.02 6.84
CA THR A 90 13.03 -2.98 6.21
C THR A 90 11.59 -2.69 6.63
N LEU A 91 11.34 -2.49 7.94
CA LEU A 91 10.01 -2.17 8.44
C LEU A 91 9.55 -0.79 7.95
N ARG A 92 10.45 0.20 7.96
CA ARG A 92 10.19 1.55 7.49
C ARG A 92 9.72 1.57 6.03
N ALA A 93 10.46 0.87 5.14
CA ALA A 93 10.11 0.79 3.73
C ALA A 93 8.73 0.14 3.52
N ARG A 94 8.43 -0.92 4.25
CA ARG A 94 7.12 -1.60 4.17
C ARG A 94 5.99 -0.76 4.72
N PHE A 95 6.17 -0.05 5.83
CA PHE A 95 5.14 0.82 6.40
C PHE A 95 4.89 2.04 5.52
N GLN A 96 5.93 2.60 4.90
CA GLN A 96 5.80 3.66 3.91
C GLN A 96 4.96 3.19 2.70
N GLN A 97 5.26 2.01 2.15
CA GLN A 97 4.49 1.42 1.07
C GLN A 97 3.03 1.20 1.48
N MET A 98 2.77 0.66 2.68
CA MET A 98 1.41 0.49 3.18
C MET A 98 0.66 1.81 3.34
N ALA A 99 1.34 2.89 3.73
CA ALA A 99 0.74 4.21 3.85
C ALA A 99 0.37 4.80 2.48
N PHE A 100 1.18 4.57 1.44
CA PHE A 100 0.82 4.95 0.06
C PHE A 100 -0.40 4.17 -0.45
N LEU A 101 -0.47 2.88 -0.18
CA LEU A 101 -1.55 2.01 -0.65
C LEU A 101 -2.87 2.19 0.12
N ASN A 102 -2.86 2.92 1.22
CA ASN A 102 -4.03 3.16 2.06
C ASN A 102 -4.18 4.66 2.31
N LYS A 103 -4.76 5.35 1.35
CA LYS A 103 -4.98 6.80 1.33
C LYS A 103 -5.52 7.32 2.67
N GLY A 104 -4.80 8.28 3.27
CA GLY A 104 -5.16 8.90 4.54
C GLY A 104 -4.88 8.07 5.80
N LEU A 105 -4.36 6.84 5.67
CA LEU A 105 -3.94 6.03 6.81
C LEU A 105 -2.66 6.61 7.42
N THR A 106 -2.65 6.74 8.74
CA THR A 106 -1.45 7.13 9.49
C THR A 106 -0.78 5.90 10.11
N ILE A 107 0.49 5.68 9.80
CA ILE A 107 1.30 4.58 10.33
C ILE A 107 2.55 5.17 10.97
N SER A 108 2.80 4.83 12.24
CA SER A 108 4.02 5.21 12.95
C SER A 108 4.86 3.98 13.27
N LEU A 109 6.17 4.13 13.12
CA LEU A 109 7.18 3.15 13.52
C LEU A 109 8.13 3.82 14.51
N THR A 110 8.33 3.21 15.68
CA THR A 110 9.31 3.65 16.69
C THR A 110 10.19 2.47 17.06
N ASP A 111 11.50 2.69 17.05
CA ASP A 111 12.51 1.75 17.55
C ASP A 111 12.95 2.19 18.93
N GLU A 112 12.52 1.45 19.95
CA GLU A 112 12.79 1.76 21.37
C GLU A 112 14.07 1.11 21.89
N ARG A 113 14.84 0.38 21.04
CA ARG A 113 16.02 -0.36 21.47
C ARG A 113 17.17 0.55 21.91
N ASP A 114 17.43 1.59 21.11
CA ASP A 114 18.54 2.50 21.34
C ASP A 114 18.08 3.96 21.23
N GLN A 115 18.86 4.88 21.83
CA GLN A 115 18.69 6.30 21.62
C GLN A 115 19.14 6.65 20.21
N PHE A 116 18.38 7.48 19.52
CA PHE A 116 18.69 7.92 18.17
C PHE A 116 19.72 9.06 18.22
N GLU A 117 20.98 8.74 17.89
CA GLU A 117 22.07 9.70 17.81
C GLU A 117 22.15 10.43 16.45
N GLY A 118 21.23 10.16 15.55
CA GLY A 118 21.14 10.83 14.26
C GLY A 118 20.84 12.30 14.45
N GLY A 119 21.76 13.15 14.00
CA GLY A 119 21.55 14.60 14.00
C GLY A 119 20.30 14.95 13.20
N ASP A 120 19.51 15.82 13.75
CA ASP A 120 18.41 16.45 13.04
C ASP A 120 18.95 17.03 11.72
N GLU A 121 18.47 16.55 10.58
CA GLU A 121 18.31 17.45 9.44
C GLU A 121 17.14 18.39 9.81
N VAL A 122 17.39 19.21 10.83
CA VAL A 122 16.47 20.21 11.29
C VAL A 122 16.58 21.39 10.33
N ALA A 123 15.50 21.70 9.66
CA ALA A 123 15.27 23.09 9.29
C ALA A 123 15.34 23.91 10.60
N GLU A 124 16.32 24.80 10.67
CA GLU A 124 16.42 25.80 11.72
C GLU A 124 15.11 26.59 11.75
N GLU A 125 14.39 26.57 12.87
CA GLU A 125 13.74 27.71 13.49
C GLU A 125 12.72 27.27 14.56
N GLU A 126 13.05 27.68 15.78
CA GLU A 126 12.29 28.17 16.93
C GLU A 126 11.14 27.36 17.57
N ASP A 127 11.32 27.24 18.90
CA ASP A 127 10.41 26.89 19.98
C ASP A 127 10.34 25.42 20.45
N GLU A 128 11.01 25.22 21.58
CA GLU A 128 11.41 23.94 22.21
C GLU A 128 10.31 23.15 22.96
N LYS A 129 9.03 23.34 22.80
CA LYS A 129 8.08 22.71 23.72
C LYS A 129 7.08 21.72 23.13
N ASP A 130 6.90 21.64 21.83
CA ASP A 130 5.96 20.69 21.18
C ASP A 130 6.42 20.27 19.78
N LYS A 131 7.68 19.85 19.61
CA LYS A 131 8.16 19.36 18.30
C LYS A 131 7.47 18.06 17.90
N VAL A 132 6.33 18.18 17.26
CA VAL A 132 5.76 17.09 16.48
C VAL A 132 6.67 16.88 15.26
N LEU A 133 7.30 15.72 15.17
CA LEU A 133 8.12 15.36 14.01
C LEU A 133 7.33 15.55 12.71
N PRO A 134 7.92 16.16 11.67
CA PRO A 134 7.27 16.27 10.38
C PRO A 134 6.88 14.88 9.84
N LEU A 135 5.71 14.77 9.21
CA LEU A 135 5.30 13.54 8.56
C LEU A 135 6.33 13.12 7.50
N ASN A 136 6.48 11.81 7.35
CA ASN A 136 7.32 11.18 6.33
C ASN A 136 8.84 11.40 6.51
N ARG A 137 9.28 11.84 7.68
CA ARG A 137 10.70 12.00 8.04
C ARG A 137 11.06 11.16 9.25
N VAL A 138 12.26 10.62 9.24
CA VAL A 138 12.84 9.92 10.39
C VAL A 138 13.45 10.95 11.34
N GLY A 139 13.22 10.79 12.65
CA GLY A 139 13.79 11.64 13.67
C GLY A 139 13.69 11.01 15.05
N ALA A 140 13.98 11.75 16.10
CA ALA A 140 13.78 11.33 17.47
C ALA A 140 12.40 11.76 17.98
N ASN A 141 11.71 10.90 18.72
CA ASN A 141 10.51 11.26 19.47
C ASN A 141 10.88 12.01 20.77
N SER A 142 9.88 12.38 21.58
CA SER A 142 10.10 13.08 22.86
C SER A 142 10.92 12.28 23.88
N GLU A 143 11.06 10.97 23.70
CA GLU A 143 11.84 10.06 24.54
C GLU A 143 13.24 9.78 23.96
N GLY A 144 13.57 10.37 22.81
CA GLY A 144 14.85 10.19 22.14
C GLY A 144 14.92 8.93 21.24
N HIS A 145 13.82 8.22 21.02
CA HIS A 145 13.80 7.01 20.20
C HIS A 145 13.61 7.34 18.73
N ARG A 146 14.28 6.56 17.88
CA ARG A 146 14.15 6.65 16.43
C ARG A 146 12.72 6.39 15.98
N THR A 147 12.08 7.36 15.35
CA THR A 147 10.68 7.24 14.93
C THR A 147 10.42 7.86 13.56
N VAL A 148 9.38 7.41 12.91
CA VAL A 148 8.83 7.98 11.68
C VAL A 148 7.32 7.78 11.66
N THR A 149 6.60 8.78 11.16
CA THR A 149 5.15 8.69 10.94
C THR A 149 4.84 8.97 9.48
N TYR A 150 4.18 8.04 8.82
CA TYR A 150 3.76 8.14 7.42
C TYR A 150 2.28 8.43 7.30
N ARG A 151 1.94 9.34 6.40
CA ARG A 151 0.59 9.61 5.94
C ARG A 151 0.64 10.23 4.55
N TYR A 152 -0.12 9.66 3.64
CA TYR A 152 -0.25 10.13 2.26
C TYR A 152 -1.73 10.29 1.93
N ASP A 153 -2.15 11.54 1.76
CA ASP A 153 -3.57 11.86 1.57
C ASP A 153 -4.03 11.67 0.12
N ASN A 154 -3.09 11.55 -0.84
CA ASN A 154 -3.38 11.28 -2.25
C ASN A 154 -2.99 9.85 -2.68
N GLY A 155 -2.60 8.98 -1.75
CA GLY A 155 -2.37 7.55 -2.01
C GLY A 155 -1.37 7.25 -3.12
N LEU A 156 -1.81 6.58 -4.20
CA LEU A 156 -0.96 6.20 -5.33
C LEU A 156 -0.40 7.39 -6.10
N PHE A 157 -1.09 8.53 -6.12
CA PHE A 157 -0.55 9.75 -6.71
C PHE A 157 0.76 10.16 -6.00
N ASP A 158 0.74 10.19 -4.66
CA ASP A 158 1.93 10.48 -3.85
C ASP A 158 3.02 9.42 -4.04
N TYR A 159 2.62 8.16 -4.27
CA TYR A 159 3.55 7.05 -4.50
C TYR A 159 4.32 7.22 -5.82
N VAL A 160 3.64 7.53 -6.91
CA VAL A 160 4.29 7.79 -8.20
C VAL A 160 5.20 9.01 -8.13
N HIS A 161 4.76 10.07 -7.45
CA HIS A 161 5.60 11.23 -7.20
C HIS A 161 6.89 10.86 -6.42
N PHE A 162 6.75 10.04 -5.38
CA PHE A 162 7.88 9.53 -4.60
C PHE A 162 8.84 8.68 -5.45
N LEU A 163 8.32 7.75 -6.25
CA LEU A 163 9.14 6.88 -7.11
C LEU A 163 9.93 7.70 -8.14
N ASN A 164 9.36 8.78 -8.63
CA ASN A 164 9.95 9.62 -9.66
C ASN A 164 10.75 10.81 -9.12
N ALA A 165 10.82 11.02 -7.81
CA ALA A 165 11.52 12.16 -7.19
C ALA A 165 13.01 12.25 -7.59
N GLY A 166 13.64 11.11 -7.92
CA GLY A 166 15.04 11.05 -8.40
C GLY A 166 15.19 11.06 -9.92
N SER A 167 14.09 11.11 -10.68
CA SER A 167 14.12 11.05 -12.14
C SER A 167 14.54 12.39 -12.74
N LYS A 168 15.57 12.38 -13.58
CA LYS A 168 16.12 13.60 -14.20
C LYS A 168 15.19 14.24 -15.23
N THR A 169 14.31 13.47 -15.82
CA THR A 169 13.41 13.92 -16.90
C THR A 169 12.07 13.24 -16.70
N VAL A 170 11.05 14.05 -16.50
CA VAL A 170 9.65 13.66 -16.51
C VAL A 170 9.07 14.10 -17.85
N ILE A 171 8.32 13.26 -18.53
CA ILE A 171 7.79 13.54 -19.88
C ILE A 171 6.46 14.28 -19.77
N ASN A 172 5.54 13.78 -18.94
CA ASN A 172 4.31 14.47 -18.59
C ASN A 172 4.44 15.05 -17.19
N GLU A 173 4.22 16.36 -17.03
CA GLU A 173 4.32 17.05 -15.75
C GLU A 173 3.29 16.53 -14.74
N ASP A 174 2.06 16.34 -15.22
CA ASP A 174 0.96 15.84 -14.37
C ASP A 174 0.98 14.31 -14.30
N ILE A 175 0.83 13.79 -13.09
CA ILE A 175 0.61 12.35 -12.86
C ILE A 175 -0.81 12.03 -13.32
N ILE A 176 -0.94 11.06 -14.22
CA ILE A 176 -2.23 10.52 -14.64
C ILE A 176 -2.73 9.65 -13.51
N TYR A 177 -3.89 10.01 -12.96
CA TYR A 177 -4.51 9.31 -11.83
C TYR A 177 -6.00 9.14 -12.07
N PHE A 178 -6.51 7.95 -11.84
CA PHE A 178 -7.94 7.69 -11.85
C PHE A 178 -8.31 6.51 -10.96
N GLU A 179 -9.56 6.52 -10.51
CA GLU A 179 -10.22 5.45 -9.77
C GLU A 179 -11.46 5.01 -10.55
N ALA A 180 -11.76 3.71 -10.53
CA ALA A 180 -12.97 3.17 -11.11
C ALA A 180 -13.55 2.06 -10.23
N GLU A 181 -14.87 1.96 -10.17
CA GLU A 181 -15.57 0.93 -9.40
C GLU A 181 -16.64 0.24 -10.27
N ASP A 182 -16.62 -1.08 -10.30
CA ASP A 182 -17.70 -1.90 -10.83
C ASP A 182 -18.50 -2.48 -9.65
N THR A 183 -19.61 -1.82 -9.32
CA THR A 183 -20.47 -2.23 -8.22
C THR A 183 -21.20 -3.54 -8.46
N VAL A 184 -21.37 -3.97 -9.72
CA VAL A 184 -22.01 -5.23 -10.09
C VAL A 184 -21.08 -6.42 -9.84
N ARG A 185 -19.80 -6.22 -10.16
CA ARG A 185 -18.77 -7.25 -9.95
C ARG A 185 -18.04 -7.09 -8.62
N HIS A 186 -18.35 -6.04 -7.85
CA HIS A 186 -17.67 -5.71 -6.60
C HIS A 186 -16.14 -5.57 -6.78
N MET A 187 -15.73 -4.89 -7.83
CA MET A 187 -14.33 -4.61 -8.13
C MET A 187 -14.08 -3.11 -8.09
N ALA A 188 -12.92 -2.72 -7.58
CA ALA A 188 -12.44 -1.36 -7.69
C ALA A 188 -11.02 -1.36 -8.27
N LEU A 189 -10.69 -0.33 -9.02
CA LEU A 189 -9.41 -0.11 -9.66
C LEU A 189 -8.91 1.28 -9.28
N GLU A 190 -7.64 1.38 -8.94
CA GLU A 190 -6.94 2.64 -8.74
C GLU A 190 -5.64 2.59 -9.55
N VAL A 191 -5.38 3.62 -10.35
CA VAL A 191 -4.20 3.72 -11.22
C VAL A 191 -3.56 5.08 -11.05
N ALA A 192 -2.23 5.08 -10.91
CA ALA A 192 -1.41 6.27 -11.03
C ALA A 192 -0.23 5.96 -11.95
N MET A 193 0.05 6.83 -12.92
CA MET A 193 1.15 6.62 -13.86
C MET A 193 1.76 7.93 -14.33
N GLN A 194 3.05 7.87 -14.63
CA GLN A 194 3.81 8.99 -15.18
C GLN A 194 4.96 8.45 -16.01
N TRP A 195 5.24 9.08 -17.12
CA TRP A 195 6.37 8.71 -17.98
C TRP A 195 7.60 9.53 -17.66
N THR A 196 8.73 8.86 -17.65
CA THR A 196 10.04 9.46 -17.46
C THR A 196 10.93 9.16 -18.66
N GLY A 197 12.03 9.89 -18.81
CA GLY A 197 13.04 9.63 -19.85
C GLY A 197 13.89 8.36 -19.58
N SER A 198 13.51 7.52 -18.64
CA SER A 198 14.20 6.25 -18.34
C SER A 198 13.82 5.19 -19.35
N TYR A 199 14.78 4.38 -19.76
CA TYR A 199 14.53 3.18 -20.59
C TYR A 199 14.02 1.99 -19.74
N LYS A 200 14.01 2.12 -18.41
CA LYS A 200 13.53 1.06 -17.52
C LYS A 200 12.07 1.31 -17.19
N GLU A 201 11.25 0.32 -17.45
CA GLU A 201 9.88 0.27 -16.94
C GLU A 201 9.89 -0.01 -15.45
N SER A 202 9.02 0.66 -14.70
CA SER A 202 8.80 0.42 -13.27
C SER A 202 7.30 0.28 -13.05
N VAL A 203 6.84 -0.97 -12.91
CA VAL A 203 5.43 -1.28 -12.65
C VAL A 203 5.33 -1.91 -11.26
N HIS A 204 4.43 -1.37 -10.47
CA HIS A 204 4.12 -1.85 -9.13
C HIS A 204 2.65 -2.22 -9.10
N SER A 205 2.33 -3.51 -9.12
CA SER A 205 0.96 -4.00 -9.11
C SER A 205 0.59 -4.65 -7.77
N TYR A 206 -0.66 -4.45 -7.37
CA TYR A 206 -1.18 -4.90 -6.09
C TYR A 206 -2.58 -5.48 -6.22
N ALA A 207 -2.86 -6.49 -5.42
CA ALA A 207 -4.21 -7.03 -5.25
C ALA A 207 -4.60 -6.89 -3.77
N ASN A 208 -5.61 -6.05 -3.47
CA ASN A 208 -6.00 -5.73 -2.08
C ASN A 208 -4.81 -5.31 -1.20
N THR A 209 -3.99 -4.38 -1.67
CA THR A 209 -2.77 -3.89 -1.01
C THR A 209 -1.61 -4.88 -0.89
N ILE A 210 -1.75 -6.09 -1.41
CA ILE A 210 -0.69 -7.10 -1.44
C ILE A 210 0.05 -6.98 -2.77
N ASN A 211 1.37 -6.77 -2.70
CA ASN A 211 2.20 -6.68 -3.89
C ASN A 211 2.19 -8.00 -4.69
N THR A 212 1.96 -7.89 -5.98
CA THR A 212 1.97 -9.02 -6.92
C THR A 212 3.27 -9.02 -7.72
N HIS A 213 4.37 -9.39 -7.07
CA HIS A 213 5.72 -9.33 -7.65
C HIS A 213 5.89 -10.09 -8.97
N GLU A 214 5.09 -11.12 -9.19
CA GLU A 214 5.10 -11.93 -10.41
C GLU A 214 4.06 -11.46 -11.44
N GLY A 215 3.46 -10.27 -11.22
CA GLY A 215 2.36 -9.77 -12.02
C GLY A 215 1.04 -10.50 -11.77
N GLY A 216 0.22 -10.61 -12.81
CA GLY A 216 -1.06 -11.30 -12.76
C GLY A 216 -2.02 -10.81 -13.86
N THR A 217 -3.18 -11.43 -13.95
CA THR A 217 -4.19 -11.13 -14.98
C THR A 217 -4.69 -9.67 -14.93
N HIS A 218 -4.66 -9.03 -13.76
CA HIS A 218 -4.99 -7.61 -13.58
C HIS A 218 -3.95 -6.71 -14.26
N GLU A 219 -2.65 -7.00 -14.08
CA GLU A 219 -1.58 -6.26 -14.73
C GLU A 219 -1.57 -6.50 -16.24
N GLU A 220 -1.71 -7.75 -16.68
CA GLU A 220 -1.81 -8.10 -18.10
C GLU A 220 -3.01 -7.41 -18.77
N GLY A 221 -4.17 -7.40 -18.09
CA GLY A 221 -5.37 -6.72 -18.56
C GLY A 221 -5.17 -5.21 -18.70
N PHE A 222 -4.54 -4.58 -17.72
CA PHE A 222 -4.20 -3.16 -17.77
C PHE A 222 -3.25 -2.84 -18.93
N ARG A 223 -2.16 -3.60 -19.09
CA ARG A 223 -1.20 -3.44 -20.19
C ARG A 223 -1.85 -3.57 -21.55
N ALA A 224 -2.70 -4.58 -21.74
CA ALA A 224 -3.43 -4.80 -22.97
C ALA A 224 -4.40 -3.64 -23.27
N ALA A 225 -5.14 -3.17 -22.27
CA ALA A 225 -6.07 -2.06 -22.39
C ALA A 225 -5.34 -0.76 -22.76
N LEU A 226 -4.26 -0.43 -22.05
CA LEU A 226 -3.46 0.76 -22.31
C LEU A 226 -2.83 0.72 -23.71
N THR A 227 -2.24 -0.43 -24.10
CA THR A 227 -1.68 -0.62 -25.45
C THR A 227 -2.73 -0.42 -26.54
N SER A 228 -3.92 -0.99 -26.35
CA SER A 228 -5.03 -0.85 -27.32
C SER A 228 -5.51 0.59 -27.43
N LEU A 229 -5.62 1.28 -26.29
CA LEU A 229 -6.04 2.68 -26.23
C LEU A 229 -5.04 3.59 -26.97
N VAL A 230 -3.75 3.44 -26.64
CA VAL A 230 -2.66 4.22 -27.26
C VAL A 230 -2.63 4.02 -28.78
N ASN A 231 -2.73 2.77 -29.25
CA ASN A 231 -2.75 2.48 -30.70
C ASN A 231 -4.01 3.03 -31.39
N ARG A 232 -5.16 2.95 -30.77
CA ARG A 232 -6.41 3.53 -31.30
C ARG A 232 -6.25 5.04 -31.46
N TYR A 233 -5.86 5.72 -30.37
CA TYR A 233 -5.65 7.16 -30.39
C TYR A 233 -4.65 7.60 -31.46
N ALA A 234 -3.51 6.91 -31.56
CA ALA A 234 -2.47 7.22 -32.54
C ALA A 234 -2.98 7.11 -34.00
N ARG A 235 -3.85 6.14 -34.30
CA ARG A 235 -4.47 5.98 -35.60
C ARG A 235 -5.53 7.04 -35.87
N GLU A 236 -6.42 7.29 -34.92
CA GLU A 236 -7.48 8.29 -35.04
C GLU A 236 -6.92 9.70 -35.27
N ASN A 237 -5.80 10.02 -34.60
CA ASN A 237 -5.11 11.30 -34.72
C ASN A 237 -4.03 11.30 -35.87
N LYS A 238 -3.97 10.23 -36.67
CA LYS A 238 -3.03 10.12 -37.81
C LYS A 238 -1.55 10.17 -37.43
N LEU A 239 -1.21 9.86 -36.17
CA LEU A 239 0.17 9.70 -35.72
C LEU A 239 0.76 8.37 -36.18
N LEU A 240 -0.08 7.35 -36.36
CA LEU A 240 0.23 6.08 -37.01
C LEU A 240 -0.58 5.96 -38.32
N ARG A 241 0.07 5.48 -39.38
CA ARG A 241 -0.60 5.12 -40.63
C ARG A 241 -1.18 3.71 -40.50
N ASP A 242 -2.19 3.38 -41.31
CA ASP A 242 -2.83 2.05 -41.32
C ASP A 242 -1.85 0.89 -41.57
N LYS A 243 -0.75 1.17 -42.28
CA LYS A 243 0.30 0.20 -42.63
C LYS A 243 1.41 0.09 -41.57
N ASP A 244 1.46 0.97 -40.60
CA ASP A 244 2.50 0.97 -39.59
C ASP A 244 2.15 -0.09 -38.51
N ASP A 245 3.16 -0.73 -37.93
CA ASP A 245 2.99 -1.69 -36.86
C ASP A 245 2.40 -1.01 -35.62
N ASN A 246 1.71 -1.80 -34.81
CA ASN A 246 1.20 -1.32 -33.54
C ASN A 246 2.34 -0.98 -32.60
N LEU A 247 2.14 0.09 -31.83
CA LEU A 247 2.99 0.43 -30.70
C LEU A 247 2.87 -0.66 -29.63
N VAL A 248 4.00 -1.06 -29.06
CA VAL A 248 4.08 -2.03 -27.96
C VAL A 248 4.62 -1.31 -26.75
N LEU A 249 3.93 -1.38 -25.62
CA LEU A 249 4.32 -0.70 -24.37
C LEU A 249 5.49 -1.39 -23.63
N SER A 250 6.08 -2.43 -24.19
CA SER A 250 7.25 -3.11 -23.63
C SER A 250 8.54 -2.62 -24.29
N GLY A 251 9.28 -1.76 -23.63
CA GLY A 251 10.75 -1.72 -23.73
C GLY A 251 11.39 -0.73 -24.72
N THR A 252 10.69 -0.10 -25.67
CA THR A 252 11.33 0.83 -26.64
C THR A 252 10.40 1.96 -27.08
N PHE A 253 9.74 2.58 -26.16
CA PHE A 253 8.88 3.71 -26.48
C PHE A 253 9.52 5.02 -26.03
N THR A 254 9.77 5.95 -26.97
CA THR A 254 10.06 7.35 -26.68
C THR A 254 8.74 8.12 -26.72
N PRO A 255 8.11 8.41 -25.59
CA PRO A 255 6.78 9.02 -25.55
C PRO A 255 6.75 10.50 -25.90
N GLN A 256 7.89 11.13 -26.16
CA GLN A 256 8.01 12.57 -26.31
C GLN A 256 7.11 13.18 -27.39
N GLU A 257 6.83 12.45 -28.47
CA GLU A 257 5.97 12.95 -29.54
C GLU A 257 4.49 12.63 -29.35
N PHE A 258 4.18 11.67 -28.47
CA PHE A 258 2.83 11.16 -28.29
C PHE A 258 2.01 11.94 -27.26
N PHE A 259 2.63 12.41 -26.17
CA PHE A 259 1.94 13.03 -25.05
C PHE A 259 1.75 14.55 -25.16
N ALA A 260 2.40 15.23 -26.09
CA ALA A 260 2.21 16.66 -26.28
C ALA A 260 0.76 17.06 -26.69
N GLU A 261 -0.04 16.10 -27.17
CA GLU A 261 -1.39 16.33 -27.69
C GLU A 261 -2.51 15.57 -26.93
N THR A 262 -2.20 14.79 -25.88
CA THR A 262 -3.18 13.87 -25.24
C THR A 262 -4.01 14.47 -24.10
N VAL A 263 -4.07 15.78 -23.95
CA VAL A 263 -4.72 16.45 -22.79
C VAL A 263 -6.24 16.28 -22.73
N ASP A 264 -6.90 15.75 -23.78
CA ASP A 264 -8.36 15.66 -23.90
C ASP A 264 -8.93 14.23 -24.00
N MET A 265 -8.29 13.22 -23.42
CA MET A 265 -8.87 11.86 -23.43
C MET A 265 -9.97 11.69 -22.38
N ASN A 266 -11.15 11.27 -22.83
CA ASN A 266 -12.33 11.07 -21.97
C ASN A 266 -12.18 9.80 -21.10
N LEU A 267 -12.44 9.94 -19.79
CA LEU A 267 -12.36 8.87 -18.79
C LEU A 267 -13.26 7.66 -19.14
N ASP A 268 -14.40 7.88 -19.79
CA ASP A 268 -15.35 6.84 -20.18
C ASP A 268 -14.75 5.85 -21.21
N ASP A 269 -13.80 6.30 -22.02
CA ASP A 269 -13.09 5.44 -22.98
C ASP A 269 -12.14 4.47 -22.28
N TYR A 270 -11.53 4.86 -21.18
CA TYR A 270 -10.69 4.00 -20.32
C TYR A 270 -11.52 2.91 -19.63
N ILE A 271 -12.66 3.27 -19.07
CA ILE A 271 -13.55 2.35 -18.34
C ILE A 271 -14.11 1.27 -19.28
N SER A 272 -14.45 1.63 -20.51
CA SER A 272 -14.99 0.69 -21.51
C SER A 272 -14.00 -0.39 -21.94
N ILE A 273 -12.70 -0.12 -21.88
CA ILE A 273 -11.64 -1.08 -22.26
C ILE A 273 -11.27 -2.01 -21.11
N ILE A 274 -11.24 -1.48 -19.88
CA ILE A 274 -10.90 -2.26 -18.68
C ILE A 274 -12.04 -3.19 -18.26
N SER A 275 -13.29 -2.83 -18.56
CA SER A 275 -14.48 -3.64 -18.26
C SER A 275 -14.82 -4.71 -19.29
N ALA A 276 -13.95 -4.98 -20.28
CA ALA A 276 -14.18 -6.08 -21.24
C ALA A 276 -14.22 -7.44 -20.50
N PRO A 277 -15.27 -8.27 -20.70
CA PRO A 277 -15.49 -9.46 -19.88
C PRO A 277 -14.44 -10.53 -20.17
N THR A 278 -13.63 -10.87 -19.18
CA THR A 278 -13.02 -12.19 -19.11
C THR A 278 -14.01 -13.11 -18.43
N ALA A 279 -14.47 -14.13 -19.15
CA ALA A 279 -15.50 -15.06 -18.75
C ALA A 279 -15.15 -15.80 -17.44
N ASP A 280 -16.20 -15.99 -16.62
CA ASP A 280 -16.35 -17.06 -15.64
C ASP A 280 -15.47 -17.07 -14.39
N LYS A 281 -15.51 -15.99 -13.54
CA LYS A 281 -15.53 -16.23 -12.07
C LYS A 281 -15.81 -14.92 -11.31
N PRO A 282 -16.67 -14.91 -10.29
CA PRO A 282 -16.86 -13.76 -9.42
C PRO A 282 -15.67 -13.67 -8.44
N PHE A 283 -14.79 -12.71 -8.63
CA PHE A 283 -13.75 -12.38 -7.67
C PHE A 283 -14.05 -11.01 -7.06
N ASN A 284 -14.24 -10.97 -5.74
CA ASN A 284 -14.21 -9.73 -4.97
C ASN A 284 -12.75 -9.25 -4.84
N HIS A 285 -12.28 -8.44 -5.76
CA HIS A 285 -10.92 -7.92 -5.68
C HIS A 285 -10.90 -6.43 -6.00
N THR A 286 -10.29 -5.67 -5.10
CA THR A 286 -9.82 -4.31 -5.38
C THR A 286 -8.46 -4.44 -6.02
N TYR A 287 -8.29 -3.89 -7.21
CA TYR A 287 -7.01 -3.86 -7.91
C TYR A 287 -6.39 -2.48 -7.77
N THR A 288 -5.17 -2.44 -7.25
CA THR A 288 -4.31 -1.26 -7.25
C THR A 288 -3.19 -1.56 -8.25
N VAL A 289 -3.08 -0.81 -9.33
CA VAL A 289 -2.07 -0.97 -10.38
C VAL A 289 -1.10 0.19 -10.32
#